data_0038e35e25a25b8703fbc0ae70b54a62
#
_entry.id   0038e35e25a25b8703fbc0ae70b54a62
#
_cell.length_a   1.000
_cell.length_b   1.000
_cell.length_c   1.000
_cell.angle_alpha   90.00
_cell.angle_beta   90.00
_cell.angle_gamma   90.00
#
_symmetry.space_group_name_H-M   'P 1'
#
loop_
_entity.id
_entity.type
_entity.pdbx_description
1 polymer ?
#
loop_
_entity_poly.entity_id
_entity_poly.type
_entity_poly.pdbx_seq_one_letter_code
_entity_poly.pdbx_strand_id
1 'polypeptide(L)'
;MNKNYIFSVLSLVLFNIGNAQNYKKPLVSAIKETDLRKDMYELAADQFWGREAGTLDELKVSMWLADKAKEAGMKPAGDHGTFFQFFEMYRHQITPQSSLKVGDKNLKLWKDFLVAEPVNTAFDAEIVYAGNTEPEGLSALNIKGKVLAVNASDKNIDKDMTLFVRRYPGFVRNKYYNKAYELGARAIVFITDDISEKSWVEVLPQMTRGSYGVEGLREKITQNIPVLWIKRENADWVKSNPKVSLNLVTETYKYPSVNIIGKIEGTDPVLKDEYVLLSGHQDHDGIRHPVKNDTIYNGADDNASTCVAMLAMARAYKKQPGKRSILFVFHGAEERGLLGSRWHAAHPVVPKEKIVAVLNGDMIGRNDNNEAALLGGNAPHKNSEELVKMAEEANNESTKFNYLKDWDSPNHAEYFYFRSDHLPYAKAGIPAIFFTSVLHDQYHTPQDESENINYKKLYKMTEWMYRTSWKVANETERPKVIANFSLER
;
A
#
# COMPACT_ATOMS: atom_id res chain seq x y z
N MET A 1 -5.08 89.85 9.22
CA MET A 1 -5.74 89.07 8.15
C MET A 1 -5.02 87.68 8.08
N ASN A 2 -5.45 86.68 8.86
CA ASN A 2 -4.87 85.34 8.83
C ASN A 2 -5.92 84.43 8.24
N LYS A 3 -5.61 83.82 7.08
CA LYS A 3 -6.45 82.79 6.44
C LYS A 3 -5.95 81.40 6.91
N ASN A 4 -6.79 80.73 7.71
CA ASN A 4 -6.59 79.33 8.05
C ASN A 4 -7.06 78.43 6.91
N TYR A 5 -6.17 77.59 6.39
CA TYR A 5 -6.51 76.50 5.46
C TYR A 5 -6.72 75.24 6.30
N ILE A 6 -7.95 74.72 6.24
CA ILE A 6 -8.31 73.39 6.80
C ILE A 6 -8.06 72.37 5.67
N PHE A 7 -7.09 71.46 5.92
CA PHE A 7 -6.90 70.28 5.06
C PHE A 7 -7.78 69.16 5.57
N SER A 8 -8.81 68.82 4.80
CA SER A 8 -9.59 67.60 5.03
C SER A 8 -8.82 66.40 4.46
N VAL A 9 -8.37 65.51 5.30
CA VAL A 9 -7.81 64.22 4.90
C VAL A 9 -8.97 63.24 4.69
N LEU A 10 -9.25 62.94 3.43
CA LEU A 10 -10.21 61.91 3.03
C LEU A 10 -9.53 60.54 3.12
N SER A 11 -9.80 59.76 4.20
CA SER A 11 -9.33 58.39 4.36
C SER A 11 -10.13 57.50 3.43
N LEU A 12 -9.51 57.04 2.33
CA LEU A 12 -10.03 55.98 1.46
C LEU A 12 -9.90 54.65 2.22
N VAL A 13 -11.00 54.18 2.78
CA VAL A 13 -11.12 52.79 3.24
C VAL A 13 -11.33 51.89 2.02
N LEU A 14 -10.27 51.27 1.53
CA LEU A 14 -10.35 50.22 0.54
C LEU A 14 -10.99 48.98 1.19
N PHE A 15 -12.28 48.79 1.01
CA PHE A 15 -12.92 47.51 1.22
C PHE A 15 -12.34 46.51 0.22
N ASN A 16 -11.46 45.60 0.73
CA ASN A 16 -11.17 44.36 0.03
C ASN A 16 -12.46 43.54 -0.05
N ILE A 17 -13.23 43.72 -1.10
CA ILE A 17 -14.28 42.81 -1.46
C ILE A 17 -13.54 41.57 -1.94
N GLY A 18 -13.35 40.61 -1.03
CA GLY A 18 -12.91 39.25 -1.37
C GLY A 18 -13.85 38.77 -2.47
N ASN A 19 -13.32 38.59 -3.68
CA ASN A 19 -14.04 37.88 -4.73
C ASN A 19 -14.36 36.49 -4.23
N ALA A 20 -15.55 36.31 -3.69
CA ALA A 20 -16.14 34.98 -3.53
C ALA A 20 -16.31 34.44 -4.97
N GLN A 21 -15.29 33.72 -5.44
CA GLN A 21 -15.37 33.01 -6.72
C GLN A 21 -16.58 32.10 -6.62
N ASN A 22 -17.54 32.29 -7.53
CA ASN A 22 -18.72 31.46 -7.66
C ASN A 22 -18.29 30.11 -8.22
N TYR A 23 -17.70 29.26 -7.35
CA TYR A 23 -17.35 27.89 -7.70
C TYR A 23 -18.65 27.13 -7.97
N LYS A 24 -18.75 26.50 -9.14
CA LYS A 24 -19.80 25.51 -9.37
C LYS A 24 -19.69 24.43 -8.27
N LYS A 25 -20.79 24.10 -7.63
CA LYS A 25 -20.81 23.01 -6.65
C LYS A 25 -20.48 21.67 -7.32
N PRO A 26 -19.83 20.73 -6.66
CA PRO A 26 -19.58 19.39 -7.20
C PRO A 26 -20.90 18.70 -7.57
N LEU A 27 -20.95 18.01 -8.70
CA LEU A 27 -22.13 17.33 -9.20
C LEU A 27 -22.29 15.95 -8.54
N VAL A 28 -22.47 15.92 -7.21
CA VAL A 28 -22.59 14.69 -6.43
C VAL A 28 -23.76 13.82 -6.89
N SER A 29 -24.84 14.43 -7.37
CA SER A 29 -26.00 13.71 -7.89
C SER A 29 -25.72 12.81 -9.10
N ALA A 30 -24.55 12.97 -9.72
CA ALA A 30 -24.09 12.09 -10.79
C ALA A 30 -23.47 10.78 -10.26
N ILE A 31 -23.07 10.73 -8.99
CA ILE A 31 -22.62 9.52 -8.30
C ILE A 31 -23.86 8.77 -7.83
N LYS A 32 -24.02 7.51 -8.21
CA LYS A 32 -25.20 6.70 -7.87
C LYS A 32 -24.78 5.39 -7.21
N GLU A 33 -25.42 5.06 -6.11
CA GLU A 33 -25.22 3.77 -5.42
C GLU A 33 -25.51 2.58 -6.33
N THR A 34 -26.49 2.70 -7.23
CA THR A 34 -26.81 1.66 -8.21
C THR A 34 -25.68 1.35 -9.18
N ASP A 35 -24.95 2.39 -9.59
CA ASP A 35 -23.81 2.23 -10.49
C ASP A 35 -22.61 1.62 -9.73
N LEU A 36 -22.36 2.09 -8.49
CA LEU A 36 -21.33 1.51 -7.62
C LEU A 36 -21.59 0.02 -7.38
N ARG A 37 -22.83 -0.35 -7.07
CA ARG A 37 -23.23 -1.73 -6.86
C ARG A 37 -23.05 -2.58 -8.11
N LYS A 38 -23.51 -2.10 -9.25
CA LYS A 38 -23.40 -2.81 -10.52
C LYS A 38 -21.92 -3.08 -10.86
N ASP A 39 -21.11 -2.04 -10.87
CA ASP A 39 -19.68 -2.18 -11.22
C ASP A 39 -18.92 -3.06 -10.21
N MET A 40 -19.31 -3.04 -8.91
CA MET A 40 -18.75 -3.90 -7.87
C MET A 40 -18.99 -5.39 -8.16
N TYR A 41 -20.26 -5.77 -8.43
CA TYR A 41 -20.58 -7.16 -8.74
C TYR A 41 -19.98 -7.66 -10.04
N GLU A 42 -19.59 -6.77 -10.96
CA GLU A 42 -18.85 -7.14 -12.16
C GLU A 42 -17.35 -7.29 -11.84
N LEU A 43 -16.74 -6.33 -11.11
CA LEU A 43 -15.30 -6.26 -10.88
C LEU A 43 -14.78 -7.31 -9.88
N ALA A 44 -15.54 -7.55 -8.80
CA ALA A 44 -15.19 -8.52 -7.77
C ALA A 44 -15.86 -9.90 -8.00
N ALA A 45 -16.16 -10.25 -9.26
CA ALA A 45 -16.74 -11.54 -9.61
C ALA A 45 -15.68 -12.63 -9.78
N ASP A 46 -16.04 -13.87 -9.48
CA ASP A 46 -15.21 -15.06 -9.62
C ASP A 46 -14.58 -15.23 -11.01
N GLN A 47 -15.20 -14.67 -12.06
CA GLN A 47 -14.68 -14.74 -13.44
C GLN A 47 -13.27 -14.15 -13.60
N PHE A 48 -12.85 -13.29 -12.67
CA PHE A 48 -11.50 -12.69 -12.63
C PHE A 48 -10.55 -13.39 -11.67
N TRP A 49 -10.96 -14.51 -11.06
CA TRP A 49 -10.12 -15.38 -10.23
C TRP A 49 -9.28 -14.61 -9.19
N GLY A 50 -9.85 -13.57 -8.60
CA GLY A 50 -9.20 -12.75 -7.58
C GLY A 50 -8.07 -11.86 -8.12
N ARG A 51 -7.97 -11.62 -9.42
CA ARG A 51 -7.15 -10.55 -10.06
C ARG A 51 -5.67 -10.54 -9.68
N GLU A 52 -5.05 -11.71 -9.47
CA GLU A 52 -3.64 -11.75 -9.05
C GLU A 52 -2.71 -11.07 -10.06
N ALA A 53 -1.87 -10.16 -9.55
CA ALA A 53 -0.92 -9.42 -10.35
C ALA A 53 0.05 -10.32 -11.15
N GLY A 54 0.30 -9.97 -12.41
CA GLY A 54 1.18 -10.72 -13.31
C GLY A 54 0.55 -11.99 -13.89
N THR A 55 -0.77 -12.15 -13.81
CA THR A 55 -1.50 -13.27 -14.37
C THR A 55 -2.39 -12.85 -15.54
N LEU A 56 -2.91 -13.85 -16.28
CA LEU A 56 -3.92 -13.59 -17.30
C LEU A 56 -5.21 -13.00 -16.70
N ASP A 57 -5.48 -13.26 -15.43
CA ASP A 57 -6.68 -12.78 -14.75
C ASP A 57 -6.56 -11.29 -14.41
N GLU A 58 -5.37 -10.81 -14.01
CA GLU A 58 -5.08 -9.36 -13.95
C GLU A 58 -5.27 -8.72 -15.33
N LEU A 59 -4.77 -9.33 -16.41
CA LEU A 59 -4.92 -8.75 -17.74
C LEU A 59 -6.39 -8.69 -18.19
N LYS A 60 -7.19 -9.71 -17.90
CA LYS A 60 -8.65 -9.70 -18.20
C LYS A 60 -9.36 -8.56 -17.47
N VAL A 61 -9.10 -8.39 -16.17
CA VAL A 61 -9.74 -7.33 -15.42
C VAL A 61 -9.25 -5.96 -15.85
N SER A 62 -7.98 -5.84 -16.24
CA SER A 62 -7.41 -4.58 -16.77
C SER A 62 -8.07 -4.18 -18.09
N MET A 63 -8.40 -5.13 -18.96
CA MET A 63 -9.17 -4.86 -20.18
C MET A 63 -10.59 -4.41 -19.84
N TRP A 64 -11.25 -5.10 -18.90
CA TRP A 64 -12.58 -4.70 -18.42
C TRP A 64 -12.56 -3.27 -17.84
N LEU A 65 -11.58 -2.94 -17.00
CA LEU A 65 -11.41 -1.59 -16.43
C LEU A 65 -11.16 -0.54 -17.50
N ALA A 66 -10.35 -0.82 -18.52
CA ALA A 66 -10.13 0.09 -19.64
C ALA A 66 -11.42 0.40 -20.41
N ASP A 67 -12.25 -0.62 -20.66
CA ASP A 67 -13.55 -0.46 -21.31
C ASP A 67 -14.50 0.36 -20.42
N LYS A 68 -14.59 0.07 -19.12
CA LYS A 68 -15.41 0.83 -18.17
C LYS A 68 -14.92 2.27 -18.00
N ALA A 69 -13.61 2.51 -18.00
CA ALA A 69 -13.02 3.85 -17.97
C ALA A 69 -13.45 4.66 -19.21
N LYS A 70 -13.41 4.04 -20.38
CA LYS A 70 -13.88 4.65 -21.63
C LYS A 70 -15.39 4.95 -21.58
N GLU A 71 -16.23 4.01 -21.11
CA GLU A 71 -17.67 4.21 -20.90
C GLU A 71 -17.95 5.36 -19.91
N ALA A 72 -17.17 5.43 -18.82
CA ALA A 72 -17.25 6.51 -17.83
C ALA A 72 -16.80 7.88 -18.40
N GLY A 73 -16.20 7.90 -19.60
CA GLY A 73 -15.83 9.10 -20.33
C GLY A 73 -14.39 9.53 -20.19
N MET A 74 -13.54 8.68 -19.63
CA MET A 74 -12.11 8.92 -19.61
C MET A 74 -11.53 8.80 -21.03
N LYS A 75 -10.53 9.63 -21.32
CA LYS A 75 -9.62 9.48 -22.47
C LYS A 75 -8.44 8.63 -22.04
N PRO A 76 -7.88 7.78 -22.92
CA PRO A 76 -6.67 7.02 -22.61
C PRO A 76 -5.51 7.98 -22.27
N ALA A 77 -4.74 7.62 -21.23
CA ALA A 77 -3.60 8.40 -20.76
C ALA A 77 -2.38 7.54 -20.40
N GLY A 78 -2.43 6.23 -20.68
CA GLY A 78 -1.30 5.33 -20.55
C GLY A 78 -0.32 5.43 -21.74
N ASP A 79 0.56 4.44 -21.86
CA ASP A 79 1.61 4.42 -22.87
C ASP A 79 1.04 4.35 -24.29
N HIS A 80 1.70 5.04 -25.22
CA HIS A 80 1.35 5.07 -26.64
C HIS A 80 -0.11 5.45 -26.96
N GLY A 81 -0.74 6.23 -26.08
CA GLY A 81 -2.13 6.68 -26.24
C GLY A 81 -3.17 5.60 -25.92
N THR A 82 -2.80 4.56 -25.20
CA THR A 82 -3.68 3.53 -24.67
C THR A 82 -4.09 3.84 -23.22
N PHE A 83 -4.93 2.98 -22.62
CA PHE A 83 -5.18 3.03 -21.18
C PHE A 83 -4.08 2.33 -20.36
N PHE A 84 -3.17 1.60 -20.98
CA PHE A 84 -2.25 0.68 -20.34
C PHE A 84 -0.87 1.31 -20.15
N GLN A 85 -0.30 1.14 -18.96
CA GLN A 85 1.11 1.35 -18.67
C GLN A 85 1.68 0.06 -18.12
N PHE A 86 2.33 -0.72 -18.99
CA PHE A 86 2.95 -1.98 -18.60
C PHE A 86 4.28 -1.75 -17.92
N PHE A 87 4.59 -2.59 -16.94
CA PHE A 87 5.90 -2.62 -16.29
C PHE A 87 6.34 -4.07 -16.05
N GLU A 88 7.64 -4.29 -16.08
CA GLU A 88 8.21 -5.60 -15.84
C GLU A 88 8.45 -5.79 -14.35
N MET A 89 7.79 -6.74 -13.74
CA MET A 89 8.07 -7.17 -12.39
C MET A 89 8.82 -8.49 -12.37
N TYR A 90 9.56 -8.74 -11.30
CA TYR A 90 10.25 -9.99 -11.05
C TYR A 90 9.79 -10.60 -9.74
N ARG A 91 9.88 -11.92 -9.67
CA ARG A 91 9.62 -12.71 -8.48
C ARG A 91 10.84 -13.55 -8.17
N HIS A 92 11.34 -13.45 -6.94
CA HIS A 92 12.36 -14.34 -6.39
C HIS A 92 11.71 -15.34 -5.47
N GLN A 93 11.95 -16.62 -5.68
CA GLN A 93 11.44 -17.65 -4.80
C GLN A 93 12.52 -18.71 -4.49
N ILE A 94 12.38 -19.33 -3.34
CA ILE A 94 13.14 -20.52 -2.96
C ILE A 94 12.58 -21.73 -3.71
N THR A 95 13.49 -22.54 -4.28
CA THR A 95 13.11 -23.74 -5.02
C THR A 95 13.12 -24.99 -4.16
N PRO A 96 12.43 -26.08 -4.57
CA PRO A 96 12.49 -27.37 -3.89
C PRO A 96 13.86 -28.05 -3.85
N GLN A 97 14.85 -27.56 -4.64
CA GLN A 97 16.24 -28.02 -4.59
C GLN A 97 16.98 -27.52 -3.36
N SER A 98 16.39 -26.59 -2.61
CA SER A 98 16.95 -26.06 -1.37
C SER A 98 16.92 -27.11 -0.26
N SER A 99 17.97 -27.16 0.53
CA SER A 99 18.13 -28.14 1.61
C SER A 99 18.79 -27.54 2.85
N LEU A 100 18.39 -28.05 3.99
CA LEU A 100 18.99 -27.75 5.28
C LEU A 100 19.25 -29.07 6.02
N LYS A 101 20.50 -29.33 6.35
CA LYS A 101 20.93 -30.49 7.15
C LYS A 101 21.61 -29.99 8.43
N VAL A 102 21.16 -30.46 9.58
CA VAL A 102 21.75 -30.19 10.89
C VAL A 102 22.23 -31.50 11.49
N GLY A 103 23.54 -31.64 11.72
CA GLY A 103 24.14 -32.94 12.04
C GLY A 103 23.82 -33.96 10.94
N ASP A 104 23.19 -35.06 11.29
CA ASP A 104 22.78 -36.11 10.34
C ASP A 104 21.33 -35.99 9.86
N LYS A 105 20.54 -35.04 10.38
CA LYS A 105 19.12 -34.86 10.06
C LYS A 105 18.90 -33.88 8.92
N ASN A 106 18.21 -34.33 7.86
CA ASN A 106 17.69 -33.43 6.83
C ASN A 106 16.34 -32.87 7.27
N LEU A 107 16.23 -31.55 7.30
CA LEU A 107 14.99 -30.84 7.58
C LEU A 107 14.26 -30.57 6.25
N LYS A 108 12.94 -30.72 6.26
CA LYS A 108 12.08 -30.54 5.07
C LYS A 108 11.68 -29.10 4.93
N LEU A 109 12.00 -28.52 3.76
CA LEU A 109 11.58 -27.17 3.38
C LEU A 109 10.04 -27.04 3.50
N TRP A 110 9.60 -25.89 4.01
CA TRP A 110 8.20 -25.50 4.26
C TRP A 110 7.46 -26.31 5.34
N LYS A 111 8.02 -27.41 5.77
CA LYS A 111 7.47 -28.24 6.84
C LYS A 111 8.23 -28.08 8.15
N ASP A 112 9.54 -28.33 8.13
CA ASP A 112 10.40 -28.28 9.31
C ASP A 112 11.13 -26.95 9.42
N PHE A 113 11.35 -26.27 8.29
CA PHE A 113 11.92 -24.93 8.23
C PHE A 113 11.30 -24.05 7.14
N LEU A 114 11.32 -22.72 7.37
CA LEU A 114 10.97 -21.65 6.42
C LEU A 114 12.20 -20.84 6.08
N VAL A 115 12.19 -20.22 4.90
CA VAL A 115 13.19 -19.23 4.47
C VAL A 115 12.53 -17.87 4.36
N ALA A 116 12.87 -16.97 5.28
CA ALA A 116 12.33 -15.60 5.33
C ALA A 116 13.12 -14.62 4.43
N GLU A 117 14.44 -14.84 4.29
CA GLU A 117 15.28 -14.09 3.34
C GLU A 117 15.84 -15.04 2.29
N PRO A 118 15.34 -15.00 1.06
CA PRO A 118 15.78 -15.88 -0.03
C PRO A 118 17.12 -15.41 -0.61
N VAL A 119 18.21 -15.96 -0.11
CA VAL A 119 19.57 -15.71 -0.60
C VAL A 119 20.11 -16.96 -1.26
N ASN A 120 20.51 -16.88 -2.52
CA ASN A 120 21.15 -17.99 -3.23
C ASN A 120 22.54 -18.25 -2.64
N THR A 121 22.71 -19.37 -1.92
CA THR A 121 23.94 -19.68 -1.20
C THR A 121 24.06 -21.15 -0.86
N ALA A 122 25.30 -21.67 -0.81
CA ALA A 122 25.59 -23.01 -0.31
C ALA A 122 26.83 -22.98 0.58
N PHE A 123 26.74 -23.62 1.75
CA PHE A 123 27.88 -23.71 2.64
C PHE A 123 27.68 -24.77 3.75
N ASP A 124 28.82 -25.22 4.29
CA ASP A 124 28.92 -25.89 5.57
C ASP A 124 29.44 -24.92 6.61
N ALA A 125 28.93 -24.98 7.82
CA ALA A 125 29.32 -24.10 8.92
C ALA A 125 29.06 -24.76 10.28
N GLU A 126 29.60 -24.12 11.34
CA GLU A 126 29.20 -24.43 12.71
C GLU A 126 27.97 -23.59 13.12
N ILE A 127 27.18 -24.15 14.02
CA ILE A 127 26.08 -23.45 14.69
C ILE A 127 26.57 -22.92 16.03
N VAL A 128 26.31 -21.65 16.30
CA VAL A 128 26.39 -21.04 17.63
C VAL A 128 24.96 -20.89 18.16
N TYR A 129 24.62 -21.73 19.10
CA TYR A 129 23.32 -21.63 19.77
C TYR A 129 23.38 -20.58 20.88
N ALA A 130 22.71 -19.46 20.68
CA ALA A 130 22.66 -18.34 21.60
C ALA A 130 21.44 -18.40 22.56
N GLY A 131 20.50 -19.30 22.30
CA GLY A 131 19.29 -19.45 23.16
C GLY A 131 18.48 -18.18 23.22
N ASN A 132 18.25 -17.67 24.42
CA ASN A 132 17.46 -16.44 24.67
C ASN A 132 18.37 -15.20 24.85
N THR A 133 19.60 -15.24 24.34
CA THR A 133 20.53 -14.09 24.42
C THR A 133 19.98 -12.92 23.61
N GLU A 134 19.84 -11.75 24.25
CA GLU A 134 19.43 -10.51 23.59
C GLU A 134 20.54 -10.02 22.66
N PRO A 135 20.23 -9.17 21.66
CA PRO A 135 21.20 -8.71 20.64
C PRO A 135 22.48 -8.13 21.22
N GLU A 136 22.42 -7.40 22.33
CA GLU A 136 23.54 -6.78 23.00
C GLU A 136 24.53 -7.82 23.52
N GLY A 137 24.04 -8.95 23.98
CA GLY A 137 24.84 -10.08 24.50
C GLY A 137 25.54 -10.91 23.43
N LEU A 138 25.13 -10.79 22.16
CA LEU A 138 25.68 -11.58 21.06
C LEU A 138 27.18 -11.31 20.82
N SER A 139 27.66 -10.11 21.18
CA SER A 139 29.09 -9.76 21.03
C SER A 139 30.04 -10.63 21.86
N ALA A 140 29.53 -11.30 22.90
CA ALA A 140 30.33 -12.21 23.73
C ALA A 140 30.50 -13.61 23.07
N LEU A 141 29.78 -13.87 21.97
CA LEU A 141 29.78 -15.17 21.27
C LEU A 141 30.69 -15.12 20.04
N ASN A 142 31.36 -16.24 19.74
CA ASN A 142 32.16 -16.36 18.52
C ASN A 142 31.28 -16.71 17.31
N ILE A 143 30.65 -15.70 16.71
CA ILE A 143 29.65 -15.86 15.66
C ILE A 143 30.26 -15.76 14.24
N LYS A 144 31.40 -15.09 14.08
CA LYS A 144 32.00 -14.82 12.77
C LYS A 144 32.20 -16.11 11.95
N GLY A 145 31.59 -16.11 10.75
CA GLY A 145 31.65 -17.24 9.81
C GLY A 145 30.76 -18.42 10.18
N LYS A 146 29.90 -18.30 11.20
CA LYS A 146 29.03 -19.37 11.71
C LYS A 146 27.54 -19.02 11.51
N VAL A 147 26.69 -20.00 11.72
CA VAL A 147 25.23 -19.84 11.77
C VAL A 147 24.81 -19.52 13.19
N LEU A 148 24.16 -18.39 13.39
CA LEU A 148 23.59 -18.00 14.67
C LEU A 148 22.21 -18.65 14.84
N ALA A 149 22.02 -19.45 15.87
CA ALA A 149 20.71 -19.99 16.25
C ALA A 149 20.18 -19.32 17.52
N VAL A 150 18.99 -18.71 17.46
CA VAL A 150 18.34 -17.95 18.54
C VAL A 150 16.93 -18.48 18.76
N ASN A 151 16.50 -18.58 20.00
CA ASN A 151 15.08 -18.81 20.27
C ASN A 151 14.30 -17.54 19.92
N ALA A 152 13.24 -17.69 19.13
CA ALA A 152 12.33 -16.57 18.87
C ALA A 152 11.72 -16.12 20.20
N SER A 153 11.87 -14.84 20.52
CA SER A 153 11.28 -14.24 21.70
C SER A 153 11.25 -12.72 21.54
N ASP A 154 10.08 -12.15 21.72
CA ASP A 154 9.97 -10.72 21.94
C ASP A 154 9.07 -10.45 23.15
N LYS A 155 9.69 -9.98 24.24
CA LYS A 155 9.00 -9.74 25.51
C LYS A 155 8.13 -8.48 25.51
N ASN A 156 8.31 -7.62 24.50
CA ASN A 156 7.64 -6.33 24.41
C ASN A 156 6.35 -6.38 23.61
N ILE A 157 5.96 -7.56 23.14
CA ILE A 157 4.78 -7.73 22.30
C ILE A 157 3.59 -8.14 23.16
N ASP A 158 2.52 -7.37 23.05
CA ASP A 158 1.22 -7.68 23.65
C ASP A 158 0.65 -8.93 22.97
N LYS A 159 0.36 -9.97 23.76
CA LYS A 159 -0.05 -11.30 23.29
C LYS A 159 -1.46 -11.35 22.70
N ASP A 160 -2.26 -10.28 22.87
CA ASP A 160 -3.67 -10.25 22.48
C ASP A 160 -3.93 -9.69 21.07
N MET A 161 -2.89 -9.34 20.32
CA MET A 161 -3.04 -8.77 18.98
C MET A 161 -3.16 -9.85 17.90
N THR A 162 -4.37 -10.21 17.52
CA THR A 162 -4.66 -11.23 16.50
C THR A 162 -4.12 -10.90 15.10
N LEU A 163 -4.15 -9.62 14.70
CA LEU A 163 -3.54 -9.13 13.45
C LEU A 163 -2.01 -9.16 13.48
N PHE A 164 -1.43 -9.21 14.65
CA PHE A 164 -0.01 -9.15 14.87
C PHE A 164 0.72 -10.47 14.62
N VAL A 165 0.02 -11.60 14.73
CA VAL A 165 0.59 -12.95 14.61
C VAL A 165 1.41 -13.09 13.32
N ARG A 166 0.90 -12.65 12.18
CA ARG A 166 1.61 -12.72 10.90
C ARG A 166 2.85 -11.82 10.80
N ARG A 167 2.95 -10.76 11.61
CA ARG A 167 4.08 -9.81 11.60
C ARG A 167 5.16 -10.15 12.61
N TYR A 168 4.84 -10.98 13.59
CA TYR A 168 5.74 -11.38 14.65
C TYR A 168 7.10 -11.86 14.14
N PRO A 169 7.19 -12.72 13.09
CA PRO A 169 8.48 -13.12 12.54
C PRO A 169 9.33 -11.94 12.05
N GLY A 170 8.71 -10.93 11.46
CA GLY A 170 9.38 -9.71 11.02
C GLY A 170 9.98 -8.90 12.17
N PHE A 171 9.26 -8.76 13.28
CA PHE A 171 9.77 -8.06 14.47
C PHE A 171 10.96 -8.78 15.08
N VAL A 172 10.83 -10.10 15.30
CA VAL A 172 11.95 -10.90 15.83
C VAL A 172 13.16 -10.82 14.90
N ARG A 173 12.94 -10.93 13.58
CA ARG A 173 14.01 -10.76 12.60
C ARG A 173 14.70 -9.40 12.75
N ASN A 174 13.95 -8.32 12.74
CA ASN A 174 14.50 -6.96 12.79
C ASN A 174 15.29 -6.69 14.08
N LYS A 175 14.87 -7.29 15.18
CA LYS A 175 15.57 -7.22 16.46
C LYS A 175 17.01 -7.77 16.38
N TYR A 176 17.24 -8.86 15.65
CA TYR A 176 18.52 -9.58 15.67
C TYR A 176 19.37 -9.36 14.40
N TYR A 177 18.75 -9.05 13.26
CA TYR A 177 19.38 -9.14 11.95
C TYR A 177 20.63 -8.28 11.82
N ASN A 178 20.53 -6.99 12.10
CA ASN A 178 21.67 -6.07 11.93
C ASN A 178 22.85 -6.46 12.81
N LYS A 179 22.60 -6.83 14.06
CA LYS A 179 23.65 -7.24 14.99
C LYS A 179 24.35 -8.53 14.55
N ALA A 180 23.59 -9.53 14.12
CA ALA A 180 24.16 -10.77 13.62
C ALA A 180 24.98 -10.55 12.35
N TYR A 181 24.50 -9.70 11.43
CA TYR A 181 25.21 -9.33 10.22
C TYR A 181 26.55 -8.62 10.54
N GLU A 182 26.54 -7.62 11.44
CA GLU A 182 27.73 -6.90 11.91
C GLU A 182 28.78 -7.83 12.54
N LEU A 183 28.33 -8.84 13.28
CA LEU A 183 29.18 -9.84 13.90
C LEU A 183 29.70 -10.91 12.92
N GLY A 184 29.29 -10.82 11.63
CA GLY A 184 29.76 -11.70 10.56
C GLY A 184 29.12 -13.08 10.56
N ALA A 185 27.87 -13.21 11.04
CA ALA A 185 27.09 -14.44 10.89
C ALA A 185 26.93 -14.78 9.41
N ARG A 186 26.94 -16.07 9.05
CA ARG A 186 26.66 -16.55 7.70
C ARG A 186 25.16 -16.73 7.43
N ALA A 187 24.39 -17.01 8.48
CA ALA A 187 22.95 -17.11 8.45
C ALA A 187 22.41 -16.93 9.87
N ILE A 188 21.10 -16.63 9.97
CA ILE A 188 20.36 -16.64 11.23
C ILE A 188 19.32 -17.74 11.16
N VAL A 189 19.21 -18.50 12.23
CA VAL A 189 18.17 -19.50 12.45
C VAL A 189 17.36 -19.09 13.67
N PHE A 190 16.10 -18.80 13.52
CA PHE A 190 15.16 -18.61 14.61
C PHE A 190 14.46 -19.94 14.92
N ILE A 191 14.52 -20.35 16.18
CA ILE A 191 13.74 -21.50 16.69
C ILE A 191 12.41 -20.94 17.16
N THR A 192 11.31 -21.48 16.64
CA THR A 192 9.96 -20.94 16.89
C THR A 192 9.55 -21.04 18.37
N ASP A 193 8.79 -20.04 18.81
CA ASP A 193 8.03 -20.01 20.06
C ASP A 193 6.52 -20.21 19.78
N ASP A 194 5.67 -20.07 20.79
CA ASP A 194 4.22 -20.27 20.66
C ASP A 194 3.58 -19.29 19.66
N ILE A 195 4.10 -18.06 19.56
CA ILE A 195 3.55 -17.03 18.67
C ILE A 195 3.97 -17.33 17.23
N SER A 196 5.26 -17.61 17.00
CA SER A 196 5.75 -17.94 15.68
C SER A 196 5.24 -19.28 15.15
N GLU A 197 4.92 -20.25 16.01
CA GLU A 197 4.21 -21.48 15.60
C GLU A 197 2.79 -21.16 15.07
N LYS A 198 2.07 -20.25 15.72
CA LYS A 198 0.78 -19.75 15.22
C LYS A 198 0.95 -18.97 13.92
N SER A 199 1.97 -18.11 13.84
CA SER A 199 2.30 -17.33 12.65
C SER A 199 2.67 -18.20 11.46
N TRP A 200 3.18 -19.40 11.68
CA TRP A 200 3.69 -20.28 10.63
C TRP A 200 2.67 -20.52 9.51
N VAL A 201 1.42 -20.78 9.88
CA VAL A 201 0.34 -21.01 8.91
C VAL A 201 0.02 -19.75 8.12
N GLU A 202 0.06 -18.59 8.77
CA GLU A 202 -0.25 -17.29 8.16
C GLU A 202 0.85 -16.79 7.20
N VAL A 203 2.12 -17.04 7.56
CA VAL A 203 3.25 -16.56 6.75
C VAL A 203 3.70 -17.54 5.66
N LEU A 204 3.37 -18.83 5.80
CA LEU A 204 3.77 -19.86 4.86
C LEU A 204 3.35 -19.56 3.40
N PRO A 205 2.11 -19.16 3.11
CA PRO A 205 1.70 -18.83 1.75
C PRO A 205 2.52 -17.68 1.14
N GLN A 206 2.85 -16.68 1.94
CA GLN A 206 3.65 -15.54 1.51
C GLN A 206 5.12 -15.94 1.24
N MET A 207 5.71 -16.72 2.15
CA MET A 207 7.11 -17.15 2.02
C MET A 207 7.31 -18.14 0.86
N THR A 208 6.36 -19.05 0.64
CA THR A 208 6.40 -19.97 -0.51
C THR A 208 6.24 -19.23 -1.83
N ARG A 209 5.50 -18.13 -1.81
CA ARG A 209 5.33 -17.27 -2.98
C ARG A 209 6.61 -16.50 -3.33
N GLY A 210 7.43 -16.17 -2.34
CA GLY A 210 8.67 -15.41 -2.49
C GLY A 210 8.48 -13.90 -2.44
N SER A 211 9.52 -13.16 -2.82
CA SER A 211 9.55 -11.70 -2.85
C SER A 211 9.41 -11.15 -4.26
N TYR A 212 8.85 -9.96 -4.38
CA TYR A 212 8.59 -9.28 -5.64
C TYR A 212 9.32 -7.95 -5.74
N GLY A 213 9.54 -7.50 -6.96
CA GLY A 213 10.11 -6.19 -7.25
C GLY A 213 9.83 -5.75 -8.67
N VAL A 214 10.21 -4.51 -8.99
CA VAL A 214 10.07 -3.92 -10.32
C VAL A 214 11.44 -3.76 -10.96
N GLU A 215 11.58 -4.11 -12.22
CA GLU A 215 12.83 -3.92 -12.97
C GLU A 215 13.18 -2.43 -13.04
N GLY A 216 14.43 -2.09 -12.79
CA GLY A 216 14.90 -0.70 -12.80
C GLY A 216 14.66 0.10 -11.52
N LEU A 217 13.81 -0.39 -10.57
CA LEU A 217 13.55 0.27 -9.28
C LEU A 217 14.17 -0.48 -8.10
N ARG A 218 15.20 -1.27 -8.34
CA ARG A 218 15.87 -2.02 -7.27
C ARG A 218 16.40 -1.05 -6.22
N GLU A 219 15.92 -1.20 -4.99
CA GLU A 219 16.68 -0.77 -3.82
C GLU A 219 18.03 -1.49 -3.86
N LYS A 220 19.13 -0.78 -3.53
CA LYS A 220 20.45 -1.41 -3.43
C LYS A 220 20.30 -2.66 -2.58
N ILE A 221 20.52 -3.83 -3.18
CA ILE A 221 20.61 -5.08 -2.44
C ILE A 221 21.81 -4.91 -1.52
N THR A 222 21.55 -4.53 -0.27
CA THR A 222 22.54 -4.66 0.79
C THR A 222 22.86 -6.14 0.89
N GLN A 223 24.13 -6.48 1.11
CA GLN A 223 24.55 -7.87 1.28
C GLN A 223 23.67 -8.51 2.36
N ASN A 224 22.85 -9.48 1.96
CA ASN A 224 21.90 -10.13 2.86
C ASN A 224 22.49 -11.49 3.30
N ILE A 225 22.23 -11.86 4.54
CA ILE A 225 22.46 -13.22 5.04
C ILE A 225 21.12 -13.96 5.09
N PRO A 226 21.11 -15.28 4.84
CA PRO A 226 19.90 -16.07 4.94
C PRO A 226 19.28 -15.99 6.33
N VAL A 227 17.95 -15.88 6.38
CA VAL A 227 17.17 -15.97 7.61
C VAL A 227 16.20 -17.14 7.49
N LEU A 228 16.34 -18.07 8.42
CA LEU A 228 15.55 -19.29 8.47
C LEU A 228 14.76 -19.35 9.76
N TRP A 229 13.60 -20.00 9.70
CA TRP A 229 12.82 -20.37 10.86
C TRP A 229 12.76 -21.89 10.96
N ILE A 230 13.03 -22.45 12.13
CA ILE A 230 12.97 -23.89 12.38
C ILE A 230 11.95 -24.12 13.49
N LYS A 231 11.06 -25.10 13.28
CA LYS A 231 10.07 -25.49 14.29
C LYS A 231 10.75 -25.96 15.58
N ARG A 232 10.20 -25.56 16.72
CA ARG A 232 10.76 -25.86 18.05
C ARG A 232 10.85 -27.35 18.35
N GLU A 233 10.07 -28.22 17.69
CA GLU A 233 10.23 -29.68 17.80
C GLU A 233 11.63 -30.15 17.39
N ASN A 234 12.38 -29.36 16.62
CA ASN A 234 13.74 -29.59 16.20
C ASN A 234 14.80 -28.88 17.10
N ALA A 235 14.38 -28.14 18.12
CA ALA A 235 15.25 -27.30 18.95
C ALA A 235 16.39 -28.08 19.61
N ASP A 236 16.09 -29.19 20.24
CA ASP A 236 17.10 -30.01 20.96
C ASP A 236 18.09 -30.63 20.00
N TRP A 237 17.66 -30.94 18.75
CA TRP A 237 18.54 -31.39 17.70
C TRP A 237 19.51 -30.29 17.27
N VAL A 238 19.02 -29.07 17.04
CA VAL A 238 19.84 -27.90 16.70
C VAL A 238 20.85 -27.58 17.81
N LYS A 239 20.43 -27.63 19.08
CA LYS A 239 21.31 -27.41 20.25
C LYS A 239 22.43 -28.44 20.36
N SER A 240 22.13 -29.71 20.06
CA SER A 240 23.06 -30.83 20.26
C SER A 240 24.02 -31.04 19.09
N ASN A 241 23.77 -30.43 17.94
CA ASN A 241 24.53 -30.66 16.71
C ASN A 241 25.15 -29.34 16.21
N PRO A 242 26.48 -29.17 16.36
CA PRO A 242 27.15 -27.92 16.01
C PRO A 242 27.38 -27.76 14.50
N LYS A 243 27.04 -28.74 13.67
CA LYS A 243 27.32 -28.71 12.21
C LYS A 243 26.04 -28.50 11.41
N VAL A 244 26.09 -27.61 10.44
CA VAL A 244 25.02 -27.35 9.51
C VAL A 244 25.53 -27.31 8.07
N SER A 245 24.79 -27.91 7.16
CA SER A 245 24.95 -27.78 5.73
C SER A 245 23.69 -27.10 5.17
N LEU A 246 23.86 -25.95 4.56
CA LEU A 246 22.79 -25.16 3.95
C LEU A 246 23.04 -25.03 2.46
N ASN A 247 22.03 -25.34 1.67
CA ASN A 247 21.98 -25.06 0.24
C ASN A 247 20.63 -24.40 -0.08
N LEU A 248 20.64 -23.11 -0.36
CA LEU A 248 19.46 -22.37 -0.79
C LEU A 248 19.60 -22.03 -2.28
N VAL A 249 18.67 -22.54 -3.07
CA VAL A 249 18.59 -22.31 -4.51
C VAL A 249 17.40 -21.44 -4.79
N THR A 250 17.63 -20.28 -5.40
CA THR A 250 16.58 -19.33 -5.78
C THR A 250 16.35 -19.36 -7.30
N GLU A 251 15.13 -19.11 -7.69
CA GLU A 251 14.75 -18.81 -9.07
C GLU A 251 14.20 -17.40 -9.17
N THR A 252 14.42 -16.78 -10.34
CA THR A 252 13.88 -15.46 -10.64
C THR A 252 13.06 -15.53 -11.91
N TYR A 253 11.81 -15.17 -11.81
CA TYR A 253 10.91 -15.02 -12.97
C TYR A 253 10.67 -13.54 -13.23
N LYS A 254 10.53 -13.20 -14.53
CA LYS A 254 10.13 -11.87 -14.98
C LYS A 254 8.81 -12.01 -15.75
N TYR A 255 7.89 -11.12 -15.50
CA TYR A 255 6.59 -11.07 -16.18
C TYR A 255 5.96 -9.68 -16.00
N PRO A 256 5.09 -9.26 -16.93
CA PRO A 256 4.49 -7.94 -16.86
C PRO A 256 3.36 -7.88 -15.83
N SER A 257 3.18 -6.69 -15.27
CA SER A 257 1.93 -6.22 -14.67
C SER A 257 1.55 -4.87 -15.31
N VAL A 258 0.41 -4.28 -14.96
CA VAL A 258 -0.12 -3.15 -15.70
C VAL A 258 -0.89 -2.18 -14.80
N ASN A 259 -0.59 -0.88 -14.93
CA ASN A 259 -1.46 0.20 -14.47
C ASN A 259 -2.46 0.56 -15.56
N ILE A 260 -3.72 0.86 -15.19
CA ILE A 260 -4.73 1.39 -16.11
C ILE A 260 -4.87 2.87 -15.85
N ILE A 261 -4.69 3.69 -16.89
CA ILE A 261 -4.59 5.14 -16.75
C ILE A 261 -5.53 5.83 -17.74
N GLY A 262 -6.44 6.62 -17.17
CA GLY A 262 -7.35 7.46 -17.93
C GLY A 262 -7.36 8.89 -17.42
N LYS A 263 -7.83 9.84 -18.24
CA LYS A 263 -7.96 11.24 -17.83
C LYS A 263 -9.27 11.86 -18.28
N ILE A 264 -9.72 12.85 -17.52
CA ILE A 264 -10.74 13.82 -17.95
C ILE A 264 -10.10 15.20 -17.96
N GLU A 265 -10.16 15.85 -19.11
CA GLU A 265 -9.56 17.16 -19.31
C GLU A 265 -10.30 18.26 -18.53
N GLY A 266 -9.52 19.15 -17.92
CA GLY A 266 -10.01 20.36 -17.26
C GLY A 266 -10.47 21.40 -18.28
N THR A 267 -11.18 22.41 -17.78
CA THR A 267 -11.79 23.46 -18.61
C THR A 267 -11.05 24.78 -18.61
N ASP A 268 -10.16 24.99 -17.65
CA ASP A 268 -9.40 26.24 -17.56
C ASP A 268 -8.23 26.23 -18.57
N PRO A 269 -8.01 27.26 -19.36
CA PRO A 269 -6.97 27.27 -20.40
C PRO A 269 -5.55 27.14 -19.85
N VAL A 270 -5.31 27.49 -18.59
CA VAL A 270 -4.00 27.41 -17.92
C VAL A 270 -3.92 26.18 -17.03
N LEU A 271 -4.92 25.99 -16.13
CA LEU A 271 -4.89 24.95 -15.13
C LEU A 271 -5.18 23.54 -15.68
N LYS A 272 -5.76 23.41 -16.87
CA LYS A 272 -6.03 22.09 -17.48
C LYS A 272 -4.78 21.22 -17.71
N ASP A 273 -3.60 21.85 -17.74
CA ASP A 273 -2.32 21.16 -17.89
C ASP A 273 -1.72 20.74 -16.52
N GLU A 274 -2.45 20.94 -15.43
CA GLU A 274 -2.20 20.42 -14.10
C GLU A 274 -3.17 19.31 -13.79
N TYR A 275 -2.73 18.30 -13.01
CA TYR A 275 -3.47 17.07 -12.79
C TYR A 275 -3.71 16.83 -11.31
N VAL A 276 -4.97 16.57 -10.94
CA VAL A 276 -5.32 15.92 -9.68
C VAL A 276 -5.36 14.42 -9.94
N LEU A 277 -4.52 13.65 -9.27
CA LEU A 277 -4.45 12.21 -9.45
C LEU A 277 -5.35 11.52 -8.43
N LEU A 278 -6.29 10.72 -8.93
CA LEU A 278 -7.11 9.79 -8.15
C LEU A 278 -6.57 8.38 -8.36
N SER A 279 -6.31 7.65 -7.28
CA SER A 279 -5.73 6.31 -7.35
C SER A 279 -6.36 5.29 -6.42
N GLY A 280 -6.20 4.05 -6.78
CA GLY A 280 -6.47 2.82 -6.06
C GLY A 280 -5.94 1.66 -6.88
N HIS A 281 -5.80 0.48 -6.29
CA HIS A 281 -5.29 -0.67 -7.03
C HIS A 281 -6.40 -1.57 -7.55
N GLN A 282 -6.10 -2.30 -8.63
CA GLN A 282 -7.04 -3.19 -9.30
C GLN A 282 -6.78 -4.66 -9.01
N ASP A 283 -5.54 -5.02 -8.66
CA ASP A 283 -5.14 -6.39 -8.34
C ASP A 283 -5.62 -6.80 -6.96
N HIS A 284 -5.65 -8.11 -6.70
CA HIS A 284 -5.82 -8.67 -5.36
C HIS A 284 -5.08 -10.01 -5.28
N ASP A 285 -5.44 -10.84 -4.33
CA ASP A 285 -4.66 -11.99 -3.91
C ASP A 285 -4.78 -13.24 -4.78
N GLY A 286 -5.73 -13.29 -5.72
CA GLY A 286 -5.90 -14.44 -6.62
C GLY A 286 -6.51 -15.67 -5.94
N ILE A 287 -6.03 -16.84 -6.31
CA ILE A 287 -6.43 -18.11 -5.70
C ILE A 287 -5.45 -18.47 -4.60
N ARG A 288 -5.96 -18.75 -3.38
CA ARG A 288 -5.14 -19.11 -2.21
C ARG A 288 -5.72 -20.31 -1.45
N HIS A 289 -5.23 -20.50 -0.23
CA HIS A 289 -5.72 -21.54 0.67
C HIS A 289 -7.22 -21.37 0.97
N PRO A 290 -7.96 -22.48 1.07
CA PRO A 290 -9.40 -22.40 1.27
C PRO A 290 -9.74 -21.88 2.68
N VAL A 291 -10.70 -20.96 2.74
CA VAL A 291 -11.37 -20.51 3.95
C VAL A 291 -12.86 -20.77 3.76
N LYS A 292 -13.49 -21.57 4.62
CA LYS A 292 -14.91 -21.98 4.48
C LYS A 292 -15.22 -22.60 3.10
N ASN A 293 -14.28 -23.39 2.55
CA ASN A 293 -14.35 -24.06 1.23
C ASN A 293 -14.29 -23.12 0.02
N ASP A 294 -13.96 -21.86 0.20
CA ASP A 294 -13.72 -20.92 -0.86
C ASP A 294 -12.24 -20.61 -0.98
N THR A 295 -11.74 -20.48 -2.23
CA THR A 295 -10.32 -20.26 -2.56
C THR A 295 -10.08 -19.00 -3.39
N ILE A 296 -11.14 -18.34 -3.88
CA ILE A 296 -11.04 -17.16 -4.72
C ILE A 296 -11.09 -15.92 -3.83
N TYR A 297 -10.01 -15.17 -3.80
CA TYR A 297 -9.92 -13.94 -3.01
C TYR A 297 -10.37 -12.77 -3.89
N ASN A 298 -11.69 -12.52 -3.89
CA ASN A 298 -12.32 -11.55 -4.78
C ASN A 298 -12.00 -10.10 -4.46
N GLY A 299 -11.62 -9.76 -3.21
CA GLY A 299 -11.17 -8.43 -2.84
C GLY A 299 -12.18 -7.34 -3.20
N ALA A 300 -13.42 -7.47 -2.72
CA ALA A 300 -14.47 -6.51 -3.03
C ALA A 300 -14.22 -5.16 -2.35
N ASP A 301 -13.83 -5.16 -1.06
CA ASP A 301 -13.38 -3.93 -0.41
C ASP A 301 -11.94 -3.60 -0.76
N ASP A 302 -11.09 -4.61 -0.82
CA ASP A 302 -9.66 -4.54 -1.12
C ASP A 302 -9.35 -4.99 -2.57
N ASN A 303 -9.31 -4.14 -3.60
CA ASN A 303 -9.69 -2.73 -3.58
C ASN A 303 -10.62 -2.42 -4.76
N ALA A 304 -11.53 -3.37 -5.09
CA ALA A 304 -12.56 -3.08 -6.08
C ALA A 304 -13.43 -1.88 -5.63
N SER A 305 -13.58 -1.63 -4.32
CA SER A 305 -14.35 -0.52 -3.77
C SER A 305 -13.86 0.84 -4.28
N THR A 306 -12.56 1.08 -4.27
CA THR A 306 -12.00 2.33 -4.80
C THR A 306 -12.06 2.36 -6.33
N CYS A 307 -11.83 1.25 -7.01
CA CYS A 307 -11.93 1.20 -8.47
C CYS A 307 -13.32 1.63 -8.97
N VAL A 308 -14.40 1.11 -8.37
CA VAL A 308 -15.76 1.49 -8.77
C VAL A 308 -16.11 2.92 -8.33
N ALA A 309 -15.57 3.40 -7.22
CA ALA A 309 -15.68 4.80 -6.80
C ALA A 309 -15.02 5.74 -7.83
N MET A 310 -13.84 5.39 -8.34
CA MET A 310 -13.14 6.15 -9.38
C MET A 310 -13.94 6.18 -10.69
N LEU A 311 -14.57 5.08 -11.11
CA LEU A 311 -15.47 5.05 -12.28
C LEU A 311 -16.69 5.96 -12.06
N ALA A 312 -17.29 5.96 -10.87
CA ALA A 312 -18.41 6.84 -10.55
C ALA A 312 -18.02 8.33 -10.54
N MET A 313 -16.85 8.65 -9.98
CA MET A 313 -16.29 10.00 -10.02
C MET A 313 -15.98 10.45 -11.46
N ALA A 314 -15.47 9.56 -12.30
CA ALA A 314 -15.25 9.88 -13.72
C ALA A 314 -16.55 10.23 -14.45
N ARG A 315 -17.64 9.48 -14.22
CA ARG A 315 -18.98 9.82 -14.78
C ARG A 315 -19.44 11.21 -14.32
N ALA A 316 -19.14 11.61 -13.08
CA ALA A 316 -19.46 12.93 -12.58
C ALA A 316 -18.60 14.02 -13.24
N TYR A 317 -17.28 13.80 -13.35
CA TYR A 317 -16.37 14.72 -14.04
C TYR A 317 -16.63 14.82 -15.53
N LYS A 318 -17.06 13.75 -16.21
CA LYS A 318 -17.51 13.83 -17.62
C LYS A 318 -18.65 14.81 -17.81
N LYS A 319 -19.62 14.82 -16.86
CA LYS A 319 -20.78 15.73 -16.91
C LYS A 319 -20.41 17.17 -16.51
N GLN A 320 -19.50 17.31 -15.55
CA GLN A 320 -19.06 18.60 -15.04
C GLN A 320 -17.55 18.53 -14.76
N PRO A 321 -16.70 18.86 -15.74
CA PRO A 321 -15.26 18.89 -15.54
C PRO A 321 -14.85 20.03 -14.61
N GLY A 322 -13.74 19.81 -13.86
CA GLY A 322 -13.08 20.85 -13.06
C GLY A 322 -12.25 21.82 -13.92
N LYS A 323 -11.58 22.78 -13.29
CA LYS A 323 -10.58 23.64 -13.95
C LYS A 323 -9.33 22.84 -14.32
N ARG A 324 -8.76 22.07 -13.36
CA ARG A 324 -7.65 21.14 -13.59
C ARG A 324 -8.16 19.84 -14.18
N SER A 325 -7.30 19.16 -14.89
CA SER A 325 -7.54 17.79 -15.37
C SER A 325 -7.50 16.79 -14.22
N ILE A 326 -8.26 15.71 -14.36
CA ILE A 326 -8.24 14.60 -13.42
C ILE A 326 -7.55 13.42 -14.11
N LEU A 327 -6.52 12.88 -13.45
CA LEU A 327 -5.83 11.66 -13.86
C LEU A 327 -6.29 10.52 -12.95
N PHE A 328 -6.81 9.46 -13.53
CA PHE A 328 -7.24 8.26 -12.84
C PHE A 328 -6.21 7.17 -13.06
N VAL A 329 -5.65 6.61 -11.99
CA VAL A 329 -4.65 5.55 -12.06
C VAL A 329 -5.10 4.37 -11.22
N PHE A 330 -5.48 3.27 -11.88
CA PHE A 330 -5.76 2.00 -11.26
C PHE A 330 -4.46 1.20 -11.27
N HIS A 331 -3.81 1.10 -10.13
CA HIS A 331 -2.51 0.44 -10.01
C HIS A 331 -2.62 -1.07 -10.10
N GLY A 332 -1.63 -1.71 -10.70
CA GLY A 332 -1.42 -3.16 -10.62
C GLY A 332 -0.35 -3.49 -9.59
N ALA A 333 -0.36 -4.73 -9.11
CA ALA A 333 0.64 -5.28 -8.22
C ALA A 333 0.87 -4.46 -6.91
N GLU A 334 -0.18 -3.86 -6.36
CA GLU A 334 -0.16 -3.24 -5.03
C GLU A 334 0.15 -4.28 -3.98
N GLU A 335 -0.57 -5.42 -4.02
CA GLU A 335 -0.48 -6.57 -3.13
C GLU A 335 0.90 -7.27 -3.16
N ARG A 336 1.74 -6.88 -4.08
CA ARG A 336 3.12 -7.37 -4.23
C ARG A 336 4.15 -6.34 -3.79
N GLY A 337 3.73 -5.26 -3.11
CA GLY A 337 4.57 -4.23 -2.52
C GLY A 337 4.53 -2.90 -3.25
N LEU A 338 3.33 -2.41 -3.58
CA LEU A 338 3.08 -1.11 -4.21
C LEU A 338 3.79 -0.98 -5.58
N LEU A 339 3.92 -2.09 -6.35
CA LEU A 339 4.83 -2.08 -7.50
C LEU A 339 4.35 -1.17 -8.61
N GLY A 340 3.04 -1.15 -8.90
CA GLY A 340 2.48 -0.28 -9.93
C GLY A 340 2.57 1.19 -9.61
N SER A 341 2.28 1.59 -8.37
CA SER A 341 2.42 2.99 -7.94
C SER A 341 3.88 3.43 -7.83
N ARG A 342 4.78 2.54 -7.39
CA ARG A 342 6.24 2.79 -7.43
C ARG A 342 6.72 3.01 -8.86
N TRP A 343 6.24 2.19 -9.80
CA TRP A 343 6.57 2.35 -11.22
C TRP A 343 6.05 3.68 -11.76
N HIS A 344 4.75 3.98 -11.56
CA HIS A 344 4.15 5.20 -12.08
C HIS A 344 4.74 6.47 -11.43
N ALA A 345 5.03 6.45 -10.14
CA ALA A 345 5.69 7.59 -9.48
C ALA A 345 7.10 7.87 -10.03
N ALA A 346 7.82 6.84 -10.47
CA ALA A 346 9.13 6.95 -11.10
C ALA A 346 9.04 7.23 -12.62
N HIS A 347 8.00 6.77 -13.30
CA HIS A 347 7.76 6.90 -14.74
C HIS A 347 6.35 7.44 -15.00
N PRO A 348 6.03 8.65 -14.54
CA PRO A 348 4.69 9.20 -14.66
C PRO A 348 4.37 9.51 -16.14
N VAL A 349 3.11 9.26 -16.54
CA VAL A 349 2.62 9.51 -17.91
C VAL A 349 2.43 11.00 -18.22
N VAL A 350 2.51 11.85 -17.23
CA VAL A 350 2.54 13.32 -17.33
C VAL A 350 3.72 13.85 -16.54
N PRO A 351 4.26 15.04 -16.83
CA PRO A 351 5.36 15.59 -16.03
C PRO A 351 5.03 15.61 -14.55
N LYS A 352 5.92 15.08 -13.70
CA LYS A 352 5.70 14.94 -12.26
C LYS A 352 5.27 16.25 -11.58
N GLU A 353 5.90 17.35 -11.96
CA GLU A 353 5.60 18.69 -11.46
C GLU A 353 4.21 19.22 -11.83
N LYS A 354 3.52 18.53 -12.76
CA LYS A 354 2.14 18.82 -13.15
C LYS A 354 1.12 18.05 -12.32
N ILE A 355 1.54 17.05 -11.53
CA ILE A 355 0.67 16.36 -10.58
C ILE A 355 0.63 17.22 -9.31
N VAL A 356 -0.53 17.86 -9.06
CA VAL A 356 -0.68 18.82 -7.96
C VAL A 356 -1.06 18.17 -6.63
N ALA A 357 -1.74 17.04 -6.69
CA ALA A 357 -2.11 16.24 -5.52
C ALA A 357 -2.46 14.80 -5.92
N VAL A 358 -2.28 13.88 -5.01
CA VAL A 358 -2.69 12.48 -5.10
C VAL A 358 -3.71 12.18 -4.00
N LEU A 359 -4.87 11.69 -4.40
CA LEU A 359 -5.93 11.23 -3.52
C LEU A 359 -6.11 9.74 -3.75
N ASN A 360 -5.55 8.94 -2.86
CA ASN A 360 -5.62 7.50 -2.92
C ASN A 360 -6.82 6.99 -2.10
N GLY A 361 -7.49 5.97 -2.59
CA GLY A 361 -8.47 5.21 -1.83
C GLY A 361 -8.03 3.76 -1.72
N ASP A 362 -8.33 3.15 -0.58
CA ASP A 362 -8.09 1.73 -0.39
C ASP A 362 -8.96 1.24 0.76
N MET A 363 -9.79 0.21 0.46
CA MET A 363 -10.78 -0.33 1.41
C MET A 363 -11.74 0.77 1.90
N ILE A 364 -12.68 1.18 1.06
CA ILE A 364 -13.59 2.31 1.36
C ILE A 364 -15.06 1.90 1.51
N GLY A 365 -15.36 0.59 1.54
CA GLY A 365 -16.73 0.06 1.49
C GLY A 365 -17.17 -0.70 2.74
N ARG A 366 -16.44 -0.68 3.86
CA ARG A 366 -16.76 -1.49 5.05
C ARG A 366 -16.82 -0.67 6.34
N ASN A 367 -17.09 -1.35 7.45
CA ASN A 367 -17.14 -0.80 8.80
C ASN A 367 -18.27 0.24 9.04
N ASP A 368 -18.18 1.04 10.09
CA ASP A 368 -19.23 1.97 10.49
C ASP A 368 -19.47 3.08 9.47
N ASN A 369 -20.72 3.42 9.23
CA ASN A 369 -21.14 4.44 8.26
C ASN A 369 -20.68 5.86 8.59
N ASN A 370 -20.30 6.12 9.83
CA ASN A 370 -19.99 7.45 10.34
C ASN A 370 -18.51 7.61 10.70
N GLU A 371 -17.67 6.56 10.51
CA GLU A 371 -16.25 6.58 10.82
C GLU A 371 -15.43 6.37 9.56
N ALA A 372 -14.29 7.03 9.44
CA ALA A 372 -13.32 6.83 8.37
C ALA A 372 -11.94 7.31 8.83
N ALA A 373 -10.89 6.85 8.17
CA ALA A 373 -9.56 7.38 8.39
C ALA A 373 -9.10 8.18 7.16
N LEU A 374 -8.36 9.25 7.45
CA LEU A 374 -7.60 10.03 6.49
C LEU A 374 -6.13 9.92 6.89
N LEU A 375 -5.38 9.12 6.15
CA LEU A 375 -3.95 8.89 6.41
C LEU A 375 -3.13 9.91 5.62
N GLY A 376 -2.06 10.41 6.22
CA GLY A 376 -1.42 11.65 5.78
C GLY A 376 -2.16 12.90 6.26
N GLY A 377 -3.13 12.73 7.18
CA GLY A 377 -3.88 13.81 7.82
C GLY A 377 -3.18 14.41 9.04
N ASN A 378 -2.30 13.65 9.69
CA ASN A 378 -1.62 14.04 10.90
C ASN A 378 -0.09 13.95 10.75
N ALA A 379 0.65 14.72 11.57
CA ALA A 379 2.09 14.55 11.66
C ALA A 379 2.44 13.19 12.30
N PRO A 380 3.55 12.51 11.88
CA PRO A 380 4.54 12.97 10.90
C PRO A 380 4.15 12.72 9.43
N HIS A 381 3.04 12.04 9.16
CA HIS A 381 2.66 11.59 7.82
C HIS A 381 2.07 12.70 6.94
N LYS A 382 1.55 13.78 7.54
CA LYS A 382 0.99 14.91 6.79
C LYS A 382 2.08 15.62 5.97
N ASN A 383 1.96 15.57 4.64
CA ASN A 383 2.91 16.20 3.73
C ASN A 383 2.39 17.49 3.07
N SER A 384 1.10 17.85 3.26
CA SER A 384 0.50 19.09 2.75
C SER A 384 -0.62 19.58 3.65
N GLU A 385 -0.49 20.80 4.19
CA GLU A 385 -1.53 21.42 5.02
C GLU A 385 -2.78 21.76 4.20
N GLU A 386 -2.60 22.29 2.99
CA GLU A 386 -3.69 22.73 2.14
C GLU A 386 -4.54 21.53 1.67
N LEU A 387 -3.89 20.42 1.29
CA LEU A 387 -4.59 19.21 0.85
C LEU A 387 -5.42 18.60 1.97
N VAL A 388 -4.85 18.48 3.17
CA VAL A 388 -5.56 17.97 4.35
C VAL A 388 -6.73 18.88 4.70
N LYS A 389 -6.54 20.20 4.71
CA LYS A 389 -7.61 21.17 4.95
C LYS A 389 -8.76 21.02 3.95
N MET A 390 -8.48 20.84 2.66
CA MET A 390 -9.50 20.61 1.63
C MET A 390 -10.29 19.32 1.89
N ALA A 391 -9.63 18.25 2.35
CA ALA A 391 -10.30 16.99 2.69
C ALA A 391 -11.18 17.14 3.95
N GLU A 392 -10.70 17.83 4.97
CA GLU A 392 -11.47 18.11 6.19
C GLU A 392 -12.69 18.99 5.92
N GLU A 393 -12.53 20.05 5.12
CA GLU A 393 -13.64 20.91 4.69
C GLU A 393 -14.68 20.10 3.91
N ALA A 394 -14.25 19.26 2.95
CA ALA A 394 -15.14 18.40 2.18
C ALA A 394 -15.95 17.45 3.10
N ASN A 395 -15.29 16.87 4.11
CA ASN A 395 -15.97 16.04 5.11
C ASN A 395 -16.99 16.85 5.93
N ASN A 396 -16.58 18.01 6.45
CA ASN A 396 -17.42 18.86 7.30
C ASN A 396 -18.65 19.40 6.57
N GLU A 397 -18.52 19.68 5.26
CA GLU A 397 -19.60 20.18 4.40
C GLU A 397 -20.60 19.09 4.01
N SER A 398 -20.24 17.79 4.07
CA SER A 398 -21.05 16.71 3.50
C SER A 398 -21.15 15.47 4.38
N THR A 399 -20.12 14.65 4.38
CA THR A 399 -20.17 13.27 4.89
C THR A 399 -20.09 13.16 6.39
N LYS A 400 -19.44 14.11 7.06
CA LYS A 400 -19.34 14.24 8.52
C LYS A 400 -18.81 12.98 9.21
N PHE A 401 -17.80 12.35 8.62
CA PHE A 401 -17.13 11.23 9.26
C PHE A 401 -16.40 11.66 10.52
N ASN A 402 -16.49 10.84 11.55
CA ASN A 402 -15.58 10.85 12.69
C ASN A 402 -14.26 10.23 12.25
N TYR A 403 -13.15 10.94 12.44
CA TYR A 403 -11.85 10.44 12.01
C TYR A 403 -11.27 9.45 13.01
N LEU A 404 -10.91 8.28 12.51
CA LEU A 404 -10.14 7.25 13.22
C LEU A 404 -8.64 7.62 13.18
N LYS A 405 -8.26 8.66 13.93
CA LYS A 405 -6.93 9.29 13.86
C LYS A 405 -5.78 8.38 14.30
N ASP A 406 -6.07 7.41 15.16
CA ASP A 406 -5.08 6.46 15.65
C ASP A 406 -4.45 5.63 14.51
N TRP A 407 -5.22 5.35 13.45
CA TRP A 407 -4.71 4.64 12.27
C TRP A 407 -3.64 5.41 11.48
N ASP A 408 -3.56 6.73 11.65
CA ASP A 408 -2.50 7.58 11.08
C ASP A 408 -1.36 7.85 12.09
N SER A 409 -1.34 7.13 13.22
CA SER A 409 -0.29 7.25 14.22
C SER A 409 0.98 6.51 13.77
N PRO A 410 2.19 7.08 13.96
CA PRO A 410 3.45 6.38 13.72
C PRO A 410 3.65 5.18 14.64
N ASN A 411 2.91 5.10 15.74
CA ASN A 411 2.95 4.01 16.70
C ASN A 411 1.85 2.97 16.49
N HIS A 412 0.98 3.15 15.48
CA HIS A 412 -0.06 2.18 15.19
C HIS A 412 0.57 0.85 14.75
N ALA A 413 0.14 -0.26 15.38
CA ALA A 413 0.75 -1.58 15.16
C ALA A 413 0.73 -2.04 13.71
N GLU A 414 -0.26 -1.60 12.93
CA GLU A 414 -0.38 -1.92 11.52
C GLU A 414 0.50 -1.06 10.61
N TYR A 415 1.09 0.04 11.09
CA TYR A 415 1.84 1.00 10.26
C TYR A 415 1.09 1.36 8.97
N PHE A 416 -0.21 1.63 9.11
CA PHE A 416 -1.15 1.57 8.02
C PHE A 416 -0.90 2.63 6.94
N TYR A 417 -0.34 3.79 7.33
CA TYR A 417 0.10 4.81 6.39
C TYR A 417 1.05 4.27 5.30
N PHE A 418 1.88 3.27 5.61
CA PHE A 418 2.89 2.74 4.68
C PHE A 418 2.36 1.63 3.76
N ARG A 419 1.04 1.42 3.71
CA ARG A 419 0.45 0.22 3.11
C ARG A 419 -0.43 0.46 1.90
N SER A 420 -0.37 1.63 1.25
CA SER A 420 -1.14 1.86 0.02
C SER A 420 -0.45 2.82 -0.94
N ASP A 421 -1.01 2.98 -2.12
CA ASP A 421 -0.45 3.58 -3.33
C ASP A 421 -0.15 5.09 -3.26
N HIS A 422 -0.60 5.81 -2.22
CA HIS A 422 -0.20 7.21 -1.99
C HIS A 422 1.28 7.34 -1.63
N LEU A 423 1.85 6.29 -0.98
CA LEU A 423 3.19 6.34 -0.38
C LEU A 423 4.30 6.64 -1.40
N PRO A 424 4.39 5.98 -2.57
CA PRO A 424 5.42 6.29 -3.57
C PRO A 424 5.37 7.75 -4.05
N TYR A 425 4.18 8.33 -4.14
CA TYR A 425 4.02 9.75 -4.53
C TYR A 425 4.41 10.71 -3.41
N ALA A 426 4.05 10.41 -2.16
CA ALA A 426 4.50 11.18 -1.00
C ALA A 426 6.03 11.19 -0.91
N LYS A 427 6.68 10.03 -1.10
CA LYS A 427 8.14 9.90 -1.18
C LYS A 427 8.76 10.64 -2.37
N ALA A 428 8.02 10.77 -3.48
CA ALA A 428 8.44 11.55 -4.65
C ALA A 428 8.24 13.07 -4.48
N GLY A 429 7.75 13.53 -3.32
CA GLY A 429 7.55 14.95 -3.01
C GLY A 429 6.28 15.54 -3.64
N ILE A 430 5.22 14.74 -3.77
CA ILE A 430 3.91 15.18 -4.24
C ILE A 430 2.95 15.20 -3.03
N PRO A 431 2.10 16.25 -2.88
CA PRO A 431 1.02 16.24 -1.89
C PRO A 431 0.15 14.99 -2.04
N ALA A 432 0.03 14.17 -1.00
CA ALA A 432 -0.68 12.88 -1.07
C ALA A 432 -1.42 12.56 0.22
N ILE A 433 -2.64 12.06 0.10
CA ILE A 433 -3.48 11.58 1.19
C ILE A 433 -4.13 10.25 0.83
N PHE A 434 -4.53 9.50 1.84
CA PHE A 434 -5.13 8.18 1.70
C PHE A 434 -6.43 8.07 2.48
N PHE A 435 -7.53 7.77 1.78
CA PHE A 435 -8.88 7.58 2.30
C PHE A 435 -9.15 6.09 2.53
N THR A 436 -9.61 5.73 3.73
CA THR A 436 -9.89 4.32 4.03
C THR A 436 -11.00 4.17 5.07
N SER A 437 -11.70 3.06 5.04
CA SER A 437 -12.60 2.59 6.11
C SER A 437 -11.90 1.65 7.10
N VAL A 438 -10.58 1.52 6.99
CA VAL A 438 -9.65 0.69 7.75
C VAL A 438 -9.90 -0.82 7.63
N LEU A 439 -9.13 -1.64 8.33
CA LEU A 439 -9.23 -3.10 8.26
C LEU A 439 -10.54 -3.62 8.83
N HIS A 440 -10.98 -4.77 8.32
CA HIS A 440 -12.14 -5.53 8.78
C HIS A 440 -11.82 -7.03 8.86
N ASP A 441 -12.65 -7.82 9.52
CA ASP A 441 -12.40 -9.25 9.81
C ASP A 441 -12.25 -10.13 8.55
N GLN A 442 -12.75 -9.68 7.41
CA GLN A 442 -12.68 -10.42 6.14
C GLN A 442 -11.55 -9.94 5.23
N TYR A 443 -10.71 -9.02 5.70
CA TYR A 443 -9.53 -8.54 4.97
C TYR A 443 -8.61 -9.70 4.60
N HIS A 444 -8.20 -9.78 3.32
CA HIS A 444 -7.37 -10.85 2.75
C HIS A 444 -7.93 -12.27 3.02
N THR A 445 -9.25 -12.39 2.89
CA THR A 445 -9.95 -13.67 2.90
C THR A 445 -10.90 -13.77 1.70
N PRO A 446 -11.29 -14.97 1.27
CA PRO A 446 -12.28 -15.12 0.20
C PRO A 446 -13.70 -14.66 0.59
N GLN A 447 -13.92 -14.20 1.82
CA GLN A 447 -15.18 -13.60 2.25
C GLN A 447 -15.22 -12.08 2.03
N ASP A 448 -14.18 -11.46 1.46
CA ASP A 448 -14.26 -10.07 1.00
C ASP A 448 -15.00 -9.99 -0.33
N GLU A 449 -16.33 -10.12 -0.23
CA GLU A 449 -17.29 -10.28 -1.31
C GLU A 449 -18.17 -9.05 -1.51
N SER A 450 -18.73 -8.95 -2.75
CA SER A 450 -19.61 -7.85 -3.14
C SER A 450 -20.85 -7.74 -2.26
N GLU A 451 -21.38 -8.86 -1.75
CA GLU A 451 -22.54 -8.92 -0.87
C GLU A 451 -22.27 -8.30 0.50
N ASN A 452 -21.01 -8.34 0.93
CA ASN A 452 -20.56 -7.85 2.24
C ASN A 452 -20.22 -6.36 2.23
N ILE A 453 -20.25 -5.70 1.07
CA ILE A 453 -19.99 -4.26 0.95
C ILE A 453 -21.15 -3.45 1.56
N ASN A 454 -20.80 -2.49 2.39
CA ASN A 454 -21.72 -1.46 2.86
C ASN A 454 -21.82 -0.34 1.81
N TYR A 455 -22.78 -0.47 0.89
CA TYR A 455 -22.90 0.47 -0.23
C TYR A 455 -23.22 1.91 0.18
N LYS A 456 -23.87 2.12 1.34
CA LYS A 456 -24.05 3.47 1.89
C LYS A 456 -22.72 4.08 2.32
N LYS A 457 -21.86 3.27 2.93
CA LYS A 457 -20.49 3.67 3.28
C LYS A 457 -19.69 3.98 2.04
N LEU A 458 -19.67 3.07 1.06
CA LEU A 458 -18.97 3.23 -0.21
C LEU A 458 -19.42 4.52 -0.93
N TYR A 459 -20.72 4.80 -0.98
CA TYR A 459 -21.25 6.04 -1.55
C TYR A 459 -20.72 7.28 -0.79
N LYS A 460 -20.78 7.29 0.54
CA LYS A 460 -20.29 8.41 1.36
C LYS A 460 -18.78 8.63 1.17
N MET A 461 -17.99 7.56 1.15
CA MET A 461 -16.54 7.65 0.91
C MET A 461 -16.24 8.18 -0.50
N THR A 462 -16.97 7.70 -1.52
CA THR A 462 -16.88 8.20 -2.89
C THR A 462 -17.22 9.69 -2.97
N GLU A 463 -18.28 10.13 -2.27
CA GLU A 463 -18.65 11.55 -2.19
C GLU A 463 -17.55 12.38 -1.55
N TRP A 464 -16.93 11.91 -0.46
CA TRP A 464 -15.86 12.62 0.22
C TRP A 464 -14.64 12.79 -0.67
N MET A 465 -14.17 11.70 -1.31
CA MET A 465 -13.06 11.75 -2.27
C MET A 465 -13.37 12.67 -3.44
N TYR A 466 -14.60 12.60 -4.01
CA TYR A 466 -15.02 13.46 -5.12
C TYR A 466 -15.03 14.95 -4.74
N ARG A 467 -15.59 15.31 -3.57
CA ARG A 467 -15.61 16.70 -3.09
C ARG A 467 -14.21 17.24 -2.80
N THR A 468 -13.35 16.41 -2.21
CA THR A 468 -11.95 16.77 -1.98
C THR A 468 -11.23 17.02 -3.31
N SER A 469 -11.33 16.09 -4.25
CA SER A 469 -10.72 16.24 -5.58
C SER A 469 -11.31 17.43 -6.35
N TRP A 470 -12.61 17.70 -6.17
CA TRP A 470 -13.25 18.87 -6.76
C TRP A 470 -12.68 20.19 -6.23
N LYS A 471 -12.44 20.29 -4.91
CA LYS A 471 -11.77 21.45 -4.32
C LYS A 471 -10.38 21.64 -4.92
N VAL A 472 -9.55 20.60 -4.93
CA VAL A 472 -8.19 20.66 -5.53
C VAL A 472 -8.25 21.02 -7.02
N ALA A 473 -9.21 20.48 -7.77
CA ALA A 473 -9.33 20.73 -9.21
C ALA A 473 -9.76 22.17 -9.54
N ASN A 474 -10.43 22.88 -8.64
CA ASN A 474 -11.01 24.20 -8.90
C ASN A 474 -10.30 25.35 -8.15
N GLU A 475 -9.51 25.05 -7.12
CA GLU A 475 -8.74 26.05 -6.40
C GLU A 475 -7.65 26.64 -7.30
N THR A 476 -7.40 27.95 -7.16
CA THR A 476 -6.37 28.64 -7.97
C THR A 476 -4.96 28.22 -7.49
N GLU A 477 -4.76 28.28 -6.18
CA GLU A 477 -3.49 27.84 -5.58
C GLU A 477 -3.44 26.31 -5.50
N ARG A 478 -2.26 25.77 -5.80
CA ARG A 478 -2.03 24.31 -5.67
C ARG A 478 -1.56 23.96 -4.26
N PRO A 479 -1.94 22.78 -3.74
CA PRO A 479 -1.35 22.25 -2.51
C PRO A 479 0.17 22.18 -2.60
N LYS A 480 0.88 22.47 -1.51
CA LYS A 480 2.34 22.45 -1.41
C LYS A 480 2.79 21.37 -0.43
N VAL A 481 3.94 20.78 -0.73
CA VAL A 481 4.58 19.89 0.23
C VAL A 481 5.20 20.71 1.36
N ILE A 482 5.01 20.27 2.60
CA ILE A 482 5.59 20.87 3.80
C ILE A 482 7.12 20.84 3.69
N ALA A 483 7.76 21.99 3.97
CA ALA A 483 9.21 22.08 3.95
C ALA A 483 9.84 21.05 4.92
N ASN A 484 10.88 20.37 4.45
CA ASN A 484 11.60 19.32 5.21
C ASN A 484 10.72 18.11 5.58
N PHE A 485 9.63 17.86 4.85
CA PHE A 485 8.86 16.63 5.03
C PHE A 485 9.76 15.40 4.85
N SER A 486 9.71 14.51 5.80
CA SER A 486 10.39 13.21 5.75
C SER A 486 9.56 12.17 6.48
N LEU A 487 9.58 10.95 6.00
CA LEU A 487 8.93 9.82 6.63
C LEU A 487 9.92 9.06 7.51
N GLU A 488 9.44 8.45 8.56
CA GLU A 488 10.24 7.65 9.50
C GLU A 488 10.68 6.29 8.92
N ARG A 489 10.17 5.92 7.72
CA ARG A 489 10.45 4.64 7.03
C ARG A 489 10.62 4.80 5.53
#